data_e5ae8f2e66f500d9af85e3c94fce577a
#
_entry.id   e5ae8f2e66f500d9af85e3c94fce577a
#
_cell.length_a   1.000
_cell.length_b   1.000
_cell.length_c   1.000
_cell.angle_alpha   90.00
_cell.angle_beta   90.00
_cell.angle_gamma   90.00
#
_symmetry.space_group_name_H-M   'P 1'
#
loop_
_entity.id
_entity.type
_entity.pdbx_description
1 polymer ?
#
loop_
_entity_poly.entity_id
_entity_poly.type
_entity_poly.pdbx_seq_one_letter_code
_entity_poly.pdbx_strand_id
1 'polypeptide(L)'
;MLKESYVAKLKTLPKDTIKIEIGYPSIFAPSEELLSDFNELRWKLMKKGIAKPEARKSAWKQTDFEKRYRKEIGSKPKVVSKLKEIKKLAEEKDVYLYCYCGKTLCPRFVLMDIINKM
;
A
#
# COMPACT_ATOMS: atom_id res chain seq x y z
N MET A 1 -17.52 4.89 0.18
CA MET A 1 -16.90 3.91 -0.70
C MET A 1 -15.39 3.96 -0.56
N LEU A 2 -14.73 2.82 -0.51
CA LEU A 2 -13.27 2.77 -0.41
C LEU A 2 -12.64 2.94 -1.80
N LYS A 3 -11.73 3.91 -1.92
CA LYS A 3 -11.06 4.23 -3.18
C LYS A 3 -9.55 4.37 -2.96
N GLU A 4 -8.78 4.40 -4.03
CA GLU A 4 -7.34 4.58 -3.99
C GLU A 4 -6.92 5.86 -4.71
N SER A 5 -5.78 6.43 -4.33
CA SER A 5 -5.22 7.59 -4.99
C SER A 5 -3.71 7.67 -4.73
N TYR A 6 -3.08 8.73 -5.21
CA TYR A 6 -1.69 9.04 -4.94
C TYR A 6 -1.52 10.54 -4.79
N VAL A 7 -0.40 10.96 -4.19
CA VAL A 7 -0.18 12.36 -3.79
C VAL A 7 -0.46 13.37 -4.91
N ALA A 8 -0.05 13.07 -6.14
CA ALA A 8 -0.26 13.98 -7.26
C ALA A 8 -1.74 14.23 -7.59
N LYS A 9 -2.63 13.31 -7.22
CA LYS A 9 -4.07 13.42 -7.45
C LYS A 9 -4.87 14.02 -6.30
N LEU A 10 -4.26 14.20 -5.13
CA LEU A 10 -5.00 14.64 -3.93
C LEU A 10 -5.74 15.96 -4.12
N LYS A 11 -5.18 16.88 -4.90
CA LYS A 11 -5.78 18.19 -5.16
C LYS A 11 -7.04 18.12 -6.01
N THR A 12 -7.21 17.03 -6.77
CA THR A 12 -8.37 16.85 -7.67
C THR A 12 -9.52 16.12 -7.01
N LEU A 13 -9.33 15.60 -5.78
CA LEU A 13 -10.37 14.87 -5.07
C LEU A 13 -11.40 15.81 -4.46
N PRO A 14 -12.67 15.36 -4.34
CA PRO A 14 -13.70 16.15 -3.68
C PRO A 14 -13.35 16.51 -2.25
N LYS A 15 -13.78 17.66 -1.77
CA LYS A 15 -13.44 18.17 -0.43
C LYS A 15 -14.01 17.34 0.72
N ASP A 16 -15.14 16.69 0.50
CA ASP A 16 -15.83 15.92 1.54
C ASP A 16 -15.34 14.49 1.69
N THR A 17 -14.14 14.19 1.17
CA THR A 17 -13.56 12.86 1.23
C THR A 17 -12.54 12.74 2.35
N ILE A 18 -12.42 11.53 2.91
CA ILE A 18 -11.40 11.21 3.89
C ILE A 18 -10.18 10.67 3.14
N LYS A 19 -9.00 11.20 3.47
CA LYS A 19 -7.73 10.81 2.82
C LYS A 19 -6.81 10.18 3.87
N ILE A 20 -6.40 8.94 3.62
CA ILE A 20 -5.55 8.18 4.55
C ILE A 20 -4.25 7.80 3.87
N GLU A 21 -3.13 8.27 4.43
CA GLU A 21 -1.80 7.93 3.95
C GLU A 21 -1.39 6.56 4.45
N ILE A 22 -0.88 5.71 3.56
CA ILE A 22 -0.42 4.38 3.89
C ILE A 22 1.10 4.22 3.82
N GLY A 23 1.80 5.23 3.30
CA GLY A 23 3.26 5.25 3.27
C GLY A 23 3.86 5.64 4.62
N TYR A 24 5.16 5.38 4.79
CA TYR A 24 5.88 5.79 6.00
C TYR A 24 5.72 7.30 6.25
N PRO A 25 5.46 7.77 7.47
CA PRO A 25 5.48 7.05 8.77
C PRO A 25 4.13 6.48 9.24
N SER A 26 3.22 6.18 8.34
CA SER A 26 1.91 5.63 8.67
C SER A 26 2.00 4.28 9.39
N ILE A 27 1.01 3.97 10.22
CA ILE A 27 0.90 2.65 10.87
C ILE A 27 0.63 1.54 9.85
N PHE A 28 0.21 1.89 8.65
CA PHE A 28 -0.06 0.95 7.56
C PHE A 28 1.15 0.69 6.67
N ALA A 29 2.26 1.37 6.92
CA ALA A 29 3.47 1.19 6.11
C ALA A 29 4.05 -0.22 6.30
N PRO A 30 4.63 -0.82 5.24
CA PRO A 30 5.38 -2.06 5.38
C PRO A 30 6.56 -1.87 6.33
N SER A 31 7.02 -2.96 6.96
CA SER A 31 8.19 -2.89 7.84
C SER A 31 9.44 -2.46 7.07
N GLU A 32 10.41 -1.90 7.78
CA GLU A 32 11.71 -1.54 7.19
C GLU A 32 12.40 -2.75 6.59
N GLU A 33 12.30 -3.92 7.23
CA GLU A 33 12.86 -5.16 6.73
C GLU A 33 12.27 -5.54 5.36
N LEU A 34 10.95 -5.51 5.24
CA LEU A 34 10.27 -5.84 4.00
C LEU A 34 10.63 -4.86 2.89
N LEU A 35 10.63 -3.56 3.19
CA LEU A 35 11.00 -2.52 2.23
C LEU A 35 12.46 -2.64 1.82
N SER A 36 13.35 -2.95 2.75
CA SER A 36 14.77 -3.14 2.48
C SER A 36 15.01 -4.31 1.53
N ASP A 37 14.40 -5.46 1.81
CA ASP A 37 14.51 -6.65 0.97
C ASP A 37 14.03 -6.38 -0.45
N PHE A 38 12.88 -5.71 -0.57
CA PHE A 38 12.31 -5.34 -1.86
C PHE A 38 13.21 -4.38 -2.63
N ASN A 39 13.68 -3.32 -1.98
CA ASN A 39 14.50 -2.30 -2.62
C ASN A 39 15.87 -2.85 -3.03
N GLU A 40 16.51 -3.66 -2.20
CA GLU A 40 17.79 -4.29 -2.53
C GLU A 40 17.69 -5.17 -3.77
N LEU A 41 16.67 -6.00 -3.84
CA LEU A 41 16.48 -6.89 -5.00
C LEU A 41 16.18 -6.08 -6.26
N ARG A 42 15.33 -5.05 -6.14
CA ARG A 42 15.02 -4.15 -7.25
C ARG A 42 16.29 -3.49 -7.79
N TRP A 43 17.14 -2.97 -6.91
CA TRP A 43 18.42 -2.37 -7.30
C TRP A 43 19.35 -3.35 -7.99
N LYS A 44 19.48 -4.58 -7.47
CA LYS A 44 20.30 -5.64 -8.08
C LYS A 44 19.84 -5.95 -9.48
N LEU A 45 18.54 -6.05 -9.70
CA LEU A 45 17.97 -6.34 -11.02
C LEU A 45 18.22 -5.18 -11.98
N MET A 46 18.08 -3.95 -11.54
CA MET A 46 18.37 -2.77 -12.36
C MET A 46 19.84 -2.70 -12.77
N LYS A 47 20.75 -3.05 -11.86
CA LYS A 47 22.19 -3.11 -12.16
C LYS A 47 22.52 -4.15 -13.23
N LYS A 48 21.70 -5.21 -13.36
CA LYS A 48 21.84 -6.23 -14.39
C LYS A 48 21.25 -5.79 -15.73
N GLY A 49 20.73 -4.56 -15.82
CA GLY A 49 20.16 -4.02 -17.05
C GLY A 49 18.66 -4.24 -17.19
N ILE A 50 17.98 -4.72 -16.16
CA ILE A 50 16.54 -4.91 -16.19
C ILE A 50 15.85 -3.55 -16.04
N ALA A 51 14.86 -3.26 -16.89
CA ALA A 51 14.13 -2.00 -16.86
C ALA A 51 13.38 -1.81 -15.54
N LYS A 52 13.22 -0.56 -15.10
CA LYS A 52 12.57 -0.21 -13.83
C LYS A 52 11.26 -0.94 -13.56
N PRO A 53 10.27 -0.92 -14.49
CA PRO A 53 8.99 -1.59 -14.24
C PRO A 53 9.15 -3.10 -14.04
N GLU A 54 10.01 -3.72 -14.83
CA GLU A 54 10.26 -5.16 -14.76
C GLU A 54 11.02 -5.53 -13.49
N ALA A 55 11.99 -4.73 -13.09
CA ALA A 55 12.73 -4.91 -11.84
C ALA A 55 11.79 -4.83 -10.63
N ARG A 56 10.89 -3.86 -10.62
CA ARG A 56 9.89 -3.70 -9.56
C ARG A 56 8.95 -4.91 -9.48
N LYS A 57 8.43 -5.34 -10.59
CA LYS A 57 7.52 -6.48 -10.68
C LYS A 57 8.20 -7.77 -10.19
N SER A 58 9.42 -8.01 -10.65
CA SER A 58 10.19 -9.18 -10.25
C SER A 58 10.56 -9.17 -8.78
N ALA A 59 11.00 -8.02 -8.26
CA ALA A 59 11.33 -7.88 -6.84
C ALA A 59 10.09 -8.07 -5.95
N TRP A 60 8.95 -7.55 -6.36
CA TRP A 60 7.67 -7.73 -5.65
C TRP A 60 7.33 -9.22 -5.51
N LYS A 61 7.46 -9.96 -6.59
CA LYS A 61 7.17 -11.39 -6.63
C LYS A 61 8.20 -12.22 -5.84
N GLN A 62 9.49 -11.95 -6.05
CA GLN A 62 10.57 -12.75 -5.44
C GLN A 62 10.69 -12.54 -3.93
N THR A 63 10.35 -11.36 -3.42
CA THR A 63 10.35 -11.10 -1.98
C THR A 63 9.06 -11.55 -1.30
N ASP A 64 8.09 -12.09 -2.05
CA ASP A 64 6.76 -12.41 -1.50
C ASP A 64 6.12 -11.20 -0.80
N PHE A 65 6.28 -10.03 -1.40
CA PHE A 65 5.90 -8.77 -0.77
C PHE A 65 4.45 -8.76 -0.29
N GLU A 66 3.51 -9.13 -1.15
CA GLU A 66 2.09 -9.13 -0.81
C GLU A 66 1.78 -10.04 0.37
N LYS A 67 2.28 -11.27 0.34
CA LYS A 67 2.06 -12.26 1.41
C LYS A 67 2.67 -11.78 2.73
N ARG A 68 3.89 -11.27 2.69
CA ARG A 68 4.59 -10.77 3.87
C ARG A 68 3.86 -9.55 4.45
N TYR A 69 3.44 -8.64 3.60
CA TYR A 69 2.72 -7.45 4.02
C TYR A 69 1.36 -7.80 4.65
N ARG A 70 0.61 -8.71 4.04
CA ARG A 70 -0.66 -9.19 4.61
C ARG A 70 -0.46 -9.79 6.01
N LYS A 71 0.61 -10.55 6.19
CA LYS A 71 0.95 -11.13 7.48
C LYS A 71 1.30 -10.06 8.51
N GLU A 72 2.10 -9.06 8.12
CA GLU A 72 2.46 -7.94 8.99
C GLU A 72 1.21 -7.19 9.47
N ILE A 73 0.32 -6.86 8.55
CA ILE A 73 -0.92 -6.14 8.87
C ILE A 73 -1.81 -6.98 9.79
N GLY A 74 -2.00 -8.24 9.47
CA GLY A 74 -2.86 -9.14 10.25
C GLY A 74 -2.32 -9.46 11.65
N SER A 75 -1.02 -9.29 11.88
CA SER A 75 -0.40 -9.57 13.19
C SER A 75 -0.46 -8.39 14.16
N LYS A 76 -0.96 -7.22 13.72
CA LYS A 76 -1.01 -6.01 14.54
C LYS A 76 -2.45 -5.66 14.90
N PRO A 77 -2.91 -5.97 16.14
CA PRO A 77 -4.31 -5.71 16.52
C PRO A 77 -4.77 -4.27 16.35
N LYS A 78 -3.90 -3.29 16.62
CA LYS A 78 -4.21 -1.87 16.44
C LYS A 78 -4.46 -1.52 14.99
N VAL A 79 -3.68 -2.10 14.07
CA VAL A 79 -3.83 -1.87 12.65
C VAL A 79 -5.14 -2.51 12.16
N VAL A 80 -5.41 -3.75 12.56
CA VAL A 80 -6.65 -4.46 12.19
C VAL A 80 -7.87 -3.67 12.68
N SER A 81 -7.83 -3.18 13.91
CA SER A 81 -8.91 -2.35 14.47
C SER A 81 -9.14 -1.10 13.63
N LYS A 82 -8.05 -0.44 13.21
CA LYS A 82 -8.13 0.76 12.36
C LYS A 82 -8.71 0.44 10.98
N LEU A 83 -8.37 -0.71 10.42
CA LEU A 83 -8.93 -1.15 9.13
C LEU A 83 -10.43 -1.37 9.22
N LYS A 84 -10.92 -1.91 10.34
CA LYS A 84 -12.37 -2.07 10.57
C LYS A 84 -13.07 -0.72 10.65
N GLU A 85 -12.46 0.26 11.30
CA GLU A 85 -12.97 1.63 11.32
C GLU A 85 -13.05 2.23 9.93
N ILE A 86 -12.01 2.04 9.12
CA ILE A 86 -11.97 2.53 7.73
C ILE A 86 -13.09 1.91 6.91
N LYS A 87 -13.30 0.61 7.05
CA LYS A 87 -14.39 -0.08 6.34
C LYS A 87 -15.74 0.53 6.69
N LYS A 88 -15.98 0.79 7.96
CA LYS A 88 -17.23 1.39 8.45
C LYS A 88 -17.40 2.81 7.92
N LEU A 89 -16.34 3.62 7.94
CA LEU A 89 -16.36 4.97 7.37
C LEU A 89 -16.65 4.96 5.89
N ALA A 90 -16.11 3.99 5.16
CA ALA A 90 -16.31 3.88 3.72
C ALA A 90 -17.76 3.54 3.33
N GLU A 91 -18.56 3.03 4.25
CA GLU A 91 -20.00 2.82 4.04
C GLU A 91 -20.76 4.13 4.01
N GLU A 92 -20.27 5.16 4.70
CA GLU A 92 -20.95 6.46 4.82
C GLU A 92 -20.35 7.55 3.93
N LYS A 93 -19.05 7.47 3.65
CA LYS A 93 -18.29 8.49 2.92
C LYS A 93 -17.30 7.85 1.95
N ASP A 94 -16.79 8.66 1.02
CA ASP A 94 -15.69 8.23 0.17
C ASP A 94 -14.39 8.33 0.96
N VAL A 95 -13.69 7.21 1.09
CA VAL A 95 -12.39 7.12 1.77
C VAL A 95 -11.33 6.75 0.75
N TYR A 96 -10.29 7.56 0.66
CA TYR A 96 -9.18 7.36 -0.26
C TYR A 96 -7.92 6.92 0.51
N LEU A 97 -7.41 5.75 0.15
CA LEU A 97 -6.08 5.32 0.58
C LEU A 97 -5.08 5.83 -0.45
N TYR A 98 -4.06 6.54 -0.01
CA TYR A 98 -3.07 7.11 -0.94
C TYR A 98 -1.64 6.86 -0.49
N CYS A 99 -0.73 6.88 -1.46
CA CYS A 99 0.71 6.82 -1.22
C CYS A 99 1.43 7.70 -2.25
N TYR A 100 2.73 7.84 -2.10
CA TYR A 100 3.52 8.68 -2.99
C TYR A 100 3.75 8.05 -4.36
N CYS A 101 3.65 6.74 -4.48
CA CYS A 101 3.89 6.08 -5.75
C CYS A 101 2.57 5.91 -6.52
N GLY A 102 2.57 6.22 -7.82
CA GLY A 102 1.42 6.02 -8.69
C GLY A 102 1.43 4.65 -9.39
N LYS A 103 2.11 3.66 -8.83
CA LYS A 103 2.29 2.34 -9.45
C LYS A 103 1.17 1.37 -9.09
N THR A 104 0.98 0.35 -9.93
CA THR A 104 -0.01 -0.69 -9.70
C THR A 104 0.38 -1.67 -8.60
N LEU A 105 1.69 -1.93 -8.45
CA LEU A 105 2.20 -2.76 -7.35
C LEU A 105 2.56 -1.84 -6.19
N CYS A 106 1.61 -1.68 -5.28
CA CYS A 106 1.72 -0.79 -4.14
C CYS A 106 0.94 -1.35 -2.96
N PRO A 107 1.45 -1.18 -1.72
CA PRO A 107 0.74 -1.63 -0.52
C PRO A 107 -0.71 -1.16 -0.41
N ARG A 108 -1.06 0.00 -0.98
CA ARG A 108 -2.44 0.52 -0.91
C ARG A 108 -3.45 -0.44 -1.54
N PHE A 109 -3.10 -1.11 -2.62
CA PHE A 109 -3.99 -2.08 -3.27
C PHE A 109 -4.17 -3.33 -2.43
N VAL A 110 -3.11 -3.77 -1.75
CA VAL A 110 -3.17 -4.90 -0.83
C VAL A 110 -4.08 -4.56 0.34
N LEU A 111 -3.94 -3.36 0.92
CA LEU A 111 -4.81 -2.90 2.00
C LEU A 111 -6.26 -2.82 1.59
N MET A 112 -6.54 -2.29 0.39
CA MET A 112 -7.90 -2.23 -0.13
C MET A 112 -8.53 -3.62 -0.22
N ASP A 113 -7.77 -4.58 -0.71
CA ASP A 113 -8.24 -5.96 -0.81
C ASP A 113 -8.52 -6.55 0.58
N ILE A 114 -7.64 -6.32 1.53
CA ILE A 114 -7.84 -6.77 2.92
C ILE A 114 -9.13 -6.18 3.49
N ILE A 115 -9.32 -4.88 3.36
CA ILE A 115 -10.51 -4.20 3.87
C ILE A 115 -11.78 -4.71 3.21
N ASN A 116 -11.76 -4.89 1.90
CA ASN A 116 -12.92 -5.36 1.15
C ASN A 116 -13.34 -6.78 1.48
N LYS A 117 -12.41 -7.60 1.96
CA LYS A 117 -12.67 -8.99 2.35
C LYS A 117 -13.01 -9.15 3.84
N MET A 118 -12.99 -8.08 4.60
CA MET A 118 -13.33 -8.12 6.03
C MET A 118 -14.82 -8.34 6.29
#